data_400bc067fa0185f7809c1698ebe42797
#
_entry.id   400bc067fa0185f7809c1698ebe42797
#
_cell.length_a   1.000
_cell.length_b   1.000
_cell.length_c   1.000
_cell.angle_alpha   90.00
_cell.angle_beta   90.00
_cell.angle_gamma   90.00
#
_symmetry.space_group_name_H-M   'P 1'
#
loop_
_entity.id
_entity.type
_entity.pdbx_description
1 polymer ?
#
loop_
_entity_poly.entity_id
_entity_poly.type
_entity_poly.pdbx_seq_one_letter_code
_entity_poly.pdbx_strand_id
1 'polypeptide(L)' 'MTFNVSPEHKAQLLQDRITALNLEGYQNELNLKSAEALGNQEVIDQATANIAVIQSAIAVHEAELADLA' A
#
# COMPACT_ATOMS: atom_id res chain seq x y z
N MET A 1 -15.23 -10.30 -15.61
CA MET A 1 -14.19 -10.20 -16.62
C MET A 1 -12.87 -10.79 -16.12
N THR A 2 -12.20 -11.55 -16.96
CA THR A 2 -10.99 -12.26 -16.52
C THR A 2 -9.88 -12.15 -17.55
N PHE A 3 -8.68 -12.10 -17.04
CA PHE A 3 -7.47 -12.16 -17.86
C PHE A 3 -6.81 -13.51 -17.64
N ASN A 4 -6.24 -14.09 -18.69
CA ASN A 4 -5.57 -15.37 -18.62
C ASN A 4 -4.18 -15.24 -17.98
N VAL A 5 -4.16 -15.33 -16.66
CA VAL A 5 -2.92 -15.29 -15.88
C VAL A 5 -2.92 -16.50 -14.96
N SER A 6 -1.80 -17.25 -14.94
CA SER A 6 -1.70 -18.42 -14.07
C SER A 6 -1.74 -18.01 -12.59
N PRO A 7 -2.21 -18.91 -11.70
CA PRO A 7 -2.21 -18.61 -10.27
C PRO A 7 -0.83 -18.27 -9.73
N GLU A 8 0.23 -18.88 -10.24
CA GLU A 8 1.60 -18.60 -9.81
C GLU A 8 2.01 -17.19 -10.17
N HIS A 9 1.69 -16.74 -11.38
CA HIS A 9 1.98 -15.38 -11.81
C HIS A 9 1.15 -14.36 -11.04
N LYS A 10 -0.12 -14.67 -10.77
CA LYS A 10 -0.97 -13.81 -9.96
C LYS A 10 -0.39 -13.63 -8.56
N ALA A 11 0.00 -14.74 -7.92
CA ALA A 11 0.58 -14.70 -6.59
C ALA A 11 1.86 -13.87 -6.56
N GLN A 12 2.74 -14.05 -7.54
CA GLN A 12 3.99 -13.32 -7.61
C GLN A 12 3.74 -11.81 -7.78
N LEU A 13 2.84 -11.43 -8.69
CA LEU A 13 2.50 -10.04 -8.88
C LEU A 13 1.92 -9.42 -7.61
N LEU A 14 1.01 -10.13 -6.95
CA LEU A 14 0.39 -9.65 -5.72
C LEU A 14 1.43 -9.45 -4.62
N GLN A 15 2.34 -10.41 -4.44
CA GLN A 15 3.40 -10.31 -3.44
C GLN A 15 4.33 -9.13 -3.71
N ASP A 16 4.72 -8.94 -4.98
CA ASP A 16 5.58 -7.83 -5.37
C ASP A 16 4.91 -6.49 -5.11
N ARG A 17 3.62 -6.39 -5.41
CA ARG A 17 2.87 -5.16 -5.18
C ARG A 17 2.64 -4.88 -3.70
N ILE A 18 2.39 -5.90 -2.90
CA ILE A 18 2.26 -5.75 -1.45
C ILE A 18 3.58 -5.22 -0.87
N THR A 19 4.71 -5.76 -1.31
CA THR A 19 6.02 -5.28 -0.87
C THR A 19 6.21 -3.80 -1.23
N ALA A 20 5.89 -3.42 -2.48
CA ALA A 20 6.01 -2.04 -2.93
C ALA A 20 5.08 -1.10 -2.15
N LEU A 21 3.85 -1.53 -1.87
CA LEU A 21 2.90 -0.74 -1.09
C LEU A 21 3.38 -0.54 0.35
N ASN A 22 3.98 -1.55 0.96
CA ASN A 22 4.55 -1.43 2.30
C ASN A 22 5.71 -0.44 2.34
N LEU A 23 6.56 -0.44 1.31
CA LEU A 23 7.66 0.53 1.21
C LEU A 23 7.11 1.96 1.06
N GLU A 24 6.11 2.13 0.21
CA GLU A 24 5.47 3.43 0.01
C GLU A 24 4.78 3.90 1.30
N GLY A 25 4.13 2.99 2.01
CA GLY A 25 3.52 3.28 3.31
C GLY A 25 4.54 3.78 4.32
N TYR A 26 5.68 3.12 4.40
CA TYR A 26 6.75 3.52 5.30
C TYR A 26 7.31 4.90 4.94
N GLN A 27 7.48 5.19 3.65
CA GLN A 27 7.90 6.51 3.19
C GLN A 27 6.92 7.59 3.67
N ASN A 28 5.62 7.30 3.55
CA ASN A 28 4.59 8.24 4.02
C ASN A 28 4.60 8.40 5.54
N GLU A 29 4.89 7.34 6.30
CA GLU A 29 5.06 7.44 7.74
C GLU A 29 6.23 8.35 8.12
N LEU A 30 7.34 8.25 7.41
CA LEU A 30 8.49 9.14 7.63
C LEU A 30 8.14 10.59 7.31
N ASN A 31 7.41 10.81 6.22
CA ASN A 31 6.93 12.13 5.84
C ASN A 31 6.01 12.72 6.91
N LEU A 32 5.12 11.88 7.45
CA LEU A 32 4.22 12.27 8.53
C LEU A 32 4.99 12.71 9.76
N LYS A 33 5.96 11.91 10.20
CA LYS A 33 6.77 12.22 11.37
C LYS A 33 7.57 13.49 11.18
N SER A 34 8.14 13.69 10.00
CA SER A 34 8.88 14.90 9.66
C SER A 34 7.98 16.13 9.69
N ALA A 35 6.77 16.00 9.11
CA ALA A 35 5.81 17.10 9.07
C ALA A 35 5.30 17.45 10.48
N GLU A 36 5.09 16.45 11.32
CA GLU A 36 4.71 16.64 12.72
C GLU A 36 5.77 17.43 13.48
N ALA A 37 7.03 17.07 13.29
CA ALA A 37 8.15 17.75 13.92
C ALA A 37 8.25 19.22 13.49
N LEU A 38 7.87 19.53 12.24
CA LEU A 38 7.90 20.88 11.69
C LEU A 38 6.59 21.65 11.90
N GLY A 39 5.53 20.98 12.35
CA GLY A 39 4.22 21.58 12.51
C GLY A 39 3.53 21.92 11.18
N ASN A 40 3.85 21.16 10.12
CA ASN A 40 3.27 21.41 8.79
C ASN A 40 1.97 20.62 8.63
N GLN A 41 0.86 21.27 8.98
CA GLN A 41 -0.45 20.63 9.01
C GLN A 41 -0.91 20.14 7.64
N GLU A 42 -0.62 20.87 6.57
CA GLU A 42 -1.01 20.47 5.22
C GLU A 42 -0.35 19.13 4.82
N VAL A 43 0.93 18.99 5.12
CA VAL A 43 1.66 17.74 4.81
C VAL A 43 1.22 16.61 5.74
N ILE A 44 0.91 16.92 7.01
CA ILE A 44 0.36 15.94 7.95
C ILE A 44 -0.94 15.35 7.40
N ASP A 45 -1.85 16.20 6.96
CA ASP A 45 -3.14 15.77 6.43
C ASP A 45 -2.98 14.94 5.16
N GLN A 46 -2.08 15.36 4.26
CA GLN A 46 -1.82 14.63 3.02
C GLN A 46 -1.19 13.26 3.27
N ALA A 47 -0.19 13.19 4.13
CA ALA A 47 0.47 11.93 4.46
C ALA A 47 -0.50 10.97 5.14
N THR A 48 -1.34 11.46 6.04
CA THR A 48 -2.37 10.66 6.71
C THR A 48 -3.35 10.06 5.71
N ALA A 49 -3.82 10.87 4.75
CA ALA A 49 -4.73 10.39 3.70
C ALA A 49 -4.06 9.35 2.81
N ASN A 50 -2.81 9.57 2.44
CA ASN A 50 -2.04 8.62 1.61
C ASN A 50 -1.86 7.29 2.33
N ILE A 51 -1.55 7.30 3.62
CA ILE A 51 -1.40 6.08 4.42
C ILE A 51 -2.70 5.28 4.41
N ALA A 52 -3.84 5.94 4.58
CA ALA A 52 -5.14 5.26 4.57
C ALA A 52 -5.41 4.58 3.21
N VAL A 53 -5.10 5.27 2.11
CA VAL A 53 -5.25 4.70 0.76
C VAL A 53 -4.35 3.49 0.57
N ILE A 54 -3.09 3.59 1.00
CA ILE A 54 -2.11 2.50 0.87
C ILE A 54 -2.56 1.29 1.70
N GLN A 55 -3.03 1.49 2.92
CA GLN A 55 -3.54 0.42 3.77
C GLN A 55 -4.72 -0.29 3.12
N SER A 56 -5.63 0.46 2.50
CA SER A 56 -6.77 -0.13 1.78
C SER A 56 -6.31 -0.94 0.57
N ALA A 57 -5.32 -0.44 -0.16
CA ALA A 57 -4.76 -1.16 -1.31
C ALA A 57 -4.07 -2.45 -0.89
N ILE A 58 -3.32 -2.43 0.22
CA ILE A 58 -2.69 -3.64 0.77
C ILE A 58 -3.76 -4.67 1.12
N ALA A 59 -4.84 -4.25 1.78
CA ALA A 59 -5.92 -5.15 2.17
C ALA A 59 -6.57 -5.83 0.96
N VAL A 60 -6.78 -5.09 -0.14
CA VAL A 60 -7.32 -5.65 -1.38
C VAL A 60 -6.37 -6.69 -1.96
N HIS A 61 -5.07 -6.39 -2.01
CA HIS A 61 -4.08 -7.31 -2.56
C HIS A 61 -3.94 -8.57 -1.70
N GLU A 62 -3.98 -8.42 -0.38
CA GLU A 62 -3.92 -9.56 0.54
C GLU A 62 -5.16 -10.46 0.40
N ALA A 63 -6.35 -9.87 0.24
CA ALA A 63 -7.57 -10.62 0.03
C ALA A 63 -7.51 -11.41 -1.29
N GLU A 64 -7.03 -10.79 -2.36
CA GLU A 64 -6.85 -11.46 -3.65
C GLU A 64 -5.86 -12.61 -3.54
N LEU A 65 -4.75 -12.42 -2.82
CA LEU A 65 -3.75 -13.44 -2.61
C LEU A 65 -4.34 -14.63 -1.84
N ALA A 66 -5.13 -14.37 -0.80
CA ALA A 66 -5.79 -15.41 -0.02
C ALA A 66 -6.76 -16.23 -0.88
N ASP A 67 -7.43 -15.60 -1.84
CA ASP A 67 -8.37 -16.28 -2.73
C ASP A 67 -7.70 -17.25 -3.69
N LEU A 68 -6.39 -17.14 -3.89
CA LEU A 68 -5.63 -18.06 -4.74
C LEU A 68 -5.24 -19.36 -4.01
N ALA A 69 -5.37 -19.39 -2.71
CA ALA A 69 -4.96 -20.52 -1.88
C ALA A 69 -5.93 -21.69 -1.93
#